data_51649b0e6a77bfb4f275b10fe6afba34
#
_entry.id   51649b0e6a77bfb4f275b10fe6afba34
#
_cell.length_a   1.000
_cell.length_b   1.000
_cell.length_c   1.000
_cell.angle_alpha   90.00
_cell.angle_beta   90.00
_cell.angle_gamma   90.00
#
_symmetry.space_group_name_H-M   'P 1'
#
loop_
_entity.id
_entity.type
_entity.pdbx_description
1 polymer ?
#
loop_
_entity_poly.entity_id
_entity_poly.type
_entity_poly.pdbx_seq_one_letter_code
_entity_poly.pdbx_strand_id
1 'polypeptide(L)'
;MPNWIDRLRRWALSALAVLAVAGCARTEPGTTTVRFWAMGREAEVVSELIHEFEAENPGIKVDVQNIPWTAAHEKLLTAFAADGLPDVCQLGNTWVPEFAELDALTPLQPFVQRSTVVDPKDYFRGIWDTNVIHGELVGVPWYVDTRLIYYRKDLLAKAGYDHPPRTWQEWDEQMAAIKRMQGPNRYAVLMPINEFEQQLSLALQQPDPLLRDDDTRGNFASPGFRRTLAFYANMFEQGWAPKMSETQISNVWDEFFRGFNVFYISGPWNIREFKKLQPKELEGQWGTAALPGPDGPGAGIAGGTSLVIFRKSQQKEASWKLIEFLSRPEIQARFHSIIGDLPPRRSTWNAPSLANDPLAAAFRDQLERVKPTPKVLEWERIVQEMRIVTEKVVRGGLAQDKAVEELDQRVDKVLAKRRWMHEQQRLQQRVPSPQSSSAVAAGSAQ
;
A
#
# COMPACT_ATOMS: atom_id res chain seq x y z
N MET A 1 46.70 12.07 -55.37
CA MET A 1 45.69 13.15 -55.29
C MET A 1 44.67 12.74 -54.21
N PRO A 2 44.63 13.35 -53.06
CA PRO A 2 43.66 12.95 -52.04
C PRO A 2 42.28 13.49 -52.37
N ASN A 3 41.27 12.59 -52.35
CA ASN A 3 39.90 12.83 -52.78
C ASN A 3 39.22 13.89 -51.91
N TRP A 4 38.99 15.05 -52.50
CA TRP A 4 38.26 16.18 -51.87
C TRP A 4 36.82 15.83 -51.54
N ILE A 5 36.23 14.83 -52.18
CA ILE A 5 34.87 14.27 -51.93
C ILE A 5 34.78 13.63 -50.55
N ASP A 6 35.82 12.93 -50.09
CA ASP A 6 35.83 12.32 -48.73
C ASP A 6 35.94 13.35 -47.61
N ARG A 7 36.57 14.51 -47.86
CA ARG A 7 36.58 15.61 -46.92
C ARG A 7 35.21 16.27 -46.78
N LEU A 8 34.51 16.50 -47.92
CA LEU A 8 33.17 17.07 -47.91
C LEU A 8 32.15 16.11 -47.23
N ARG A 9 32.26 14.80 -47.43
CA ARG A 9 31.42 13.81 -46.71
C ARG A 9 31.64 13.81 -45.20
N ARG A 10 32.88 13.94 -44.76
CA ARG A 10 33.18 14.03 -43.30
C ARG A 10 32.69 15.33 -42.67
N TRP A 11 32.75 16.45 -43.38
CA TRP A 11 32.19 17.72 -42.92
C TRP A 11 30.65 17.72 -42.90
N ALA A 12 29.99 17.09 -43.87
CA ALA A 12 28.54 16.94 -43.92
C ALA A 12 28.04 16.04 -42.79
N LEU A 13 28.71 14.92 -42.51
CA LEU A 13 28.38 14.03 -41.39
C LEU A 13 28.62 14.66 -40.02
N SER A 14 29.66 15.48 -39.87
CA SER A 14 29.91 16.21 -38.64
C SER A 14 28.86 17.32 -38.41
N ALA A 15 28.42 18.03 -39.43
CA ALA A 15 27.34 19.00 -39.36
C ALA A 15 25.97 18.39 -39.06
N LEU A 16 25.68 17.20 -39.57
CA LEU A 16 24.44 16.45 -39.22
C LEU A 16 24.44 15.96 -37.78
N ALA A 17 25.60 15.54 -37.27
CA ALA A 17 25.73 15.12 -35.86
C ALA A 17 25.58 16.28 -34.87
N VAL A 18 26.01 17.48 -35.21
CA VAL A 18 25.82 18.69 -34.38
C VAL A 18 24.37 19.16 -34.42
N LEU A 19 23.64 18.99 -35.51
CA LEU A 19 22.21 19.31 -35.60
C LEU A 19 21.32 18.28 -34.83
N ALA A 20 21.74 17.03 -34.68
CA ALA A 20 21.03 16.00 -33.97
C ALA A 20 21.12 16.16 -32.41
N VAL A 21 22.13 16.88 -31.90
CA VAL A 21 22.28 17.16 -30.47
C VAL A 21 21.50 18.41 -30.02
N ALA A 22 21.04 19.24 -30.96
CA ALA A 22 20.26 20.45 -30.67
C ALA A 22 18.71 20.17 -30.50
N GLY A 23 18.30 18.90 -30.57
CA GLY A 23 16.93 18.44 -30.31
C GLY A 23 16.59 18.20 -28.85
N CYS A 24 17.39 18.69 -27.87
CA CYS A 24 17.01 18.74 -26.48
C CYS A 24 15.80 19.67 -26.33
N ALA A 25 14.75 19.14 -25.76
CA ALA A 25 13.50 19.82 -25.46
C ALA A 25 13.71 21.29 -25.10
N ARG A 26 13.23 22.20 -25.94
CA ARG A 26 13.10 23.61 -25.61
C ARG A 26 12.10 23.70 -24.46
N THR A 27 12.60 23.75 -23.23
CA THR A 27 11.83 24.27 -22.12
C THR A 27 11.61 25.75 -22.39
N GLU A 28 10.38 26.19 -22.49
CA GLU A 28 10.08 27.62 -22.63
C GLU A 28 10.74 28.37 -21.46
N PRO A 29 11.39 29.53 -21.69
CA PRO A 29 12.02 30.30 -20.62
C PRO A 29 10.93 30.69 -19.59
N GLY A 30 11.06 30.17 -18.34
CA GLY A 30 10.12 30.42 -17.26
C GLY A 30 9.18 29.27 -16.93
N THR A 31 9.22 28.11 -17.63
CA THR A 31 8.38 26.94 -17.34
C THR A 31 9.11 25.98 -16.38
N THR A 32 8.47 25.67 -15.26
CA THR A 32 8.92 24.66 -14.29
C THR A 32 8.33 23.29 -14.65
N THR A 33 9.17 22.27 -14.84
CA THR A 33 8.72 20.92 -15.08
C THR A 33 8.83 20.09 -13.80
N VAL A 34 7.71 19.52 -13.34
CA VAL A 34 7.64 18.54 -12.23
C VAL A 34 7.62 17.14 -12.82
N ARG A 35 8.62 16.34 -12.50
CA ARG A 35 8.66 14.92 -12.87
C ARG A 35 7.84 14.13 -11.86
N PHE A 36 6.81 13.46 -12.33
CA PHE A 36 5.90 12.67 -11.51
C PHE A 36 5.93 11.20 -11.92
N TRP A 37 6.36 10.31 -11.03
CA TRP A 37 6.28 8.87 -11.23
C TRP A 37 5.00 8.31 -10.60
N ALA A 38 4.15 7.75 -11.43
CA ALA A 38 2.95 7.05 -11.02
C ALA A 38 2.93 5.62 -11.57
N MET A 39 2.21 4.71 -10.93
CA MET A 39 2.24 3.29 -11.23
C MET A 39 0.97 2.86 -11.96
N GLY A 40 1.15 1.89 -12.86
CA GLY A 40 0.05 1.16 -13.49
C GLY A 40 -1.01 2.06 -14.13
N ARG A 41 -2.27 1.70 -13.91
CA ARG A 41 -3.42 2.42 -14.47
C ARG A 41 -3.59 3.81 -13.88
N GLU A 42 -3.19 4.03 -12.64
CA GLU A 42 -3.25 5.33 -11.97
C GLU A 42 -2.46 6.40 -12.73
N ALA A 43 -1.31 6.01 -13.30
CA ALA A 43 -0.49 6.88 -14.14
C ALA A 43 -1.20 7.31 -15.44
N GLU A 44 -1.97 6.39 -16.04
CA GLU A 44 -2.76 6.69 -17.24
C GLU A 44 -3.88 7.69 -16.93
N VAL A 45 -4.63 7.42 -15.86
CA VAL A 45 -5.79 8.21 -15.45
C VAL A 45 -5.39 9.60 -14.94
N VAL A 46 -4.32 9.70 -14.15
CA VAL A 46 -3.89 10.99 -13.61
C VAL A 46 -3.47 11.96 -14.72
N SER A 47 -3.00 11.45 -15.84
CA SER A 47 -2.64 12.28 -17.00
C SER A 47 -3.82 13.09 -17.54
N GLU A 48 -5.06 12.57 -17.44
CA GLU A 48 -6.28 13.32 -17.80
C GLU A 48 -6.52 14.50 -16.84
N LEU A 49 -6.19 14.35 -15.54
CA LEU A 49 -6.34 15.39 -14.53
C LEU A 49 -5.24 16.46 -14.60
N ILE A 50 -4.04 16.08 -15.06
CA ILE A 50 -2.89 16.97 -15.17
C ILE A 50 -3.15 18.15 -16.12
N HIS A 51 -3.90 17.97 -17.19
CA HIS A 51 -4.24 19.07 -18.11
C HIS A 51 -4.98 20.21 -17.40
N GLU A 52 -5.87 19.90 -16.45
CA GLU A 52 -6.58 20.90 -15.68
C GLU A 52 -5.63 21.59 -14.67
N PHE A 53 -4.77 20.82 -14.00
CA PHE A 53 -3.74 21.37 -13.13
C PHE A 53 -2.84 22.36 -13.88
N GLU A 54 -2.37 22.03 -15.08
CA GLU A 54 -1.52 22.88 -15.90
C GLU A 54 -2.24 24.15 -16.37
N ALA A 55 -3.54 24.05 -16.68
CA ALA A 55 -4.37 25.20 -17.03
C ALA A 55 -4.55 26.17 -15.85
N GLU A 56 -4.69 25.64 -14.63
CA GLU A 56 -4.80 26.45 -13.40
C GLU A 56 -3.44 27.02 -12.94
N ASN A 57 -2.35 26.43 -13.37
CA ASN A 57 -0.98 26.80 -12.96
C ASN A 57 -0.10 27.13 -14.18
N PRO A 58 -0.34 28.24 -14.88
CA PRO A 58 0.49 28.66 -16.02
C PRO A 58 1.97 28.74 -15.61
N GLY A 59 2.83 28.09 -16.38
CA GLY A 59 4.26 28.01 -16.08
C GLY A 59 4.70 26.77 -15.30
N ILE A 60 3.75 25.86 -14.93
CA ILE A 60 4.09 24.53 -14.41
C ILE A 60 3.65 23.47 -15.43
N LYS A 61 4.56 22.56 -15.76
CA LYS A 61 4.30 21.37 -16.55
C LYS A 61 4.56 20.13 -15.71
N VAL A 62 3.81 19.05 -15.95
CA VAL A 62 3.99 17.79 -15.24
C VAL A 62 4.34 16.70 -16.24
N ASP A 63 5.53 16.11 -16.07
CA ASP A 63 5.98 14.96 -16.84
C ASP A 63 5.66 13.68 -16.08
N VAL A 64 4.57 13.01 -16.49
CA VAL A 64 4.10 11.77 -15.84
C VAL A 64 4.78 10.58 -16.46
N GLN A 65 5.55 9.83 -15.67
CA GLN A 65 6.12 8.54 -16.07
C GLN A 65 5.32 7.39 -15.48
N ASN A 66 4.75 6.54 -16.36
CA ASN A 66 4.08 5.30 -15.95
C ASN A 66 5.10 4.20 -15.66
N ILE A 67 5.00 3.56 -14.50
CA ILE A 67 5.86 2.46 -14.06
C ILE A 67 4.97 1.25 -13.72
N PRO A 68 5.25 0.06 -14.27
CA PRO A 68 4.54 -1.15 -13.85
C PRO A 68 4.73 -1.43 -12.35
N TRP A 69 3.65 -1.74 -11.63
CA TRP A 69 3.70 -2.06 -10.20
C TRP A 69 4.74 -3.12 -9.83
N THR A 70 4.86 -4.16 -10.67
CA THR A 70 5.80 -5.28 -10.47
C THR A 70 7.28 -4.88 -10.51
N ALA A 71 7.60 -3.72 -11.08
CA ALA A 71 8.98 -3.21 -11.20
C ALA A 71 9.21 -1.93 -10.37
N ALA A 72 8.16 -1.35 -9.78
CA ALA A 72 8.19 0.00 -9.24
C ALA A 72 9.14 0.12 -8.04
N HIS A 73 9.06 -0.80 -7.07
CA HIS A 73 9.89 -0.75 -5.87
C HIS A 73 11.38 -0.84 -6.18
N GLU A 74 11.80 -1.82 -6.99
CA GLU A 74 13.21 -1.99 -7.38
C GLU A 74 13.72 -0.82 -8.23
N LYS A 75 12.85 -0.28 -9.11
CA LYS A 75 13.20 0.91 -9.91
C LYS A 75 13.43 2.13 -9.03
N LEU A 76 12.60 2.33 -8.00
CA LEU A 76 12.76 3.42 -7.06
C LEU A 76 14.07 3.31 -6.26
N LEU A 77 14.40 2.13 -5.74
CA LEU A 77 15.67 1.89 -5.02
C LEU A 77 16.89 2.10 -5.93
N THR A 78 16.83 1.65 -7.17
CA THR A 78 17.89 1.87 -8.16
C THR A 78 18.05 3.36 -8.49
N ALA A 79 16.94 4.07 -8.68
CA ALA A 79 16.95 5.50 -8.94
C ALA A 79 17.46 6.30 -7.72
N PHE A 80 17.12 5.88 -6.51
CA PHE A 80 17.67 6.47 -5.29
C PHE A 80 19.20 6.35 -5.24
N ALA A 81 19.73 5.15 -5.50
CA ALA A 81 21.17 4.90 -5.52
C ALA A 81 21.91 5.69 -6.62
N ALA A 82 21.22 6.00 -7.72
CA ALA A 82 21.75 6.73 -8.88
C ALA A 82 21.44 8.24 -8.86
N ASP A 83 20.88 8.79 -7.79
CA ASP A 83 20.40 10.19 -7.72
C ASP A 83 19.40 10.57 -8.84
N GLY A 84 18.64 9.60 -9.33
CA GLY A 84 17.72 9.74 -10.47
C GLY A 84 16.24 9.80 -10.09
N LEU A 85 15.88 9.95 -8.81
CA LEU A 85 14.49 10.02 -8.35
C LEU A 85 13.74 11.22 -8.99
N PRO A 86 12.40 11.11 -9.17
CA PRO A 86 11.56 12.21 -9.66
C PRO A 86 11.37 13.30 -8.60
N ASP A 87 10.56 14.32 -8.91
CA ASP A 87 10.18 15.35 -7.94
C ASP A 87 9.05 14.84 -7.04
N VAL A 88 8.00 14.27 -7.65
CA VAL A 88 6.84 13.66 -6.98
C VAL A 88 6.76 12.18 -7.34
N CYS A 89 6.31 11.37 -6.39
CA CYS A 89 6.05 9.97 -6.64
C CYS A 89 4.78 9.50 -5.94
N GLN A 90 4.03 8.64 -6.61
CA GLN A 90 3.08 7.73 -6.00
C GLN A 90 3.87 6.65 -5.27
N LEU A 91 3.78 6.58 -3.96
CA LEU A 91 4.54 5.62 -3.15
C LEU A 91 3.57 4.71 -2.39
N GLY A 92 3.75 3.40 -2.50
CA GLY A 92 2.96 2.45 -1.71
C GLY A 92 3.11 2.72 -0.21
N ASN A 93 2.02 2.66 0.54
CA ASN A 93 2.03 3.00 1.97
C ASN A 93 3.04 2.16 2.77
N THR A 94 3.27 0.91 2.38
CA THR A 94 4.26 0.01 3.02
C THR A 94 5.71 0.36 2.67
N TRP A 95 5.93 1.14 1.61
CA TRP A 95 7.27 1.59 1.18
C TRP A 95 7.68 2.93 1.82
N VAL A 96 6.71 3.71 2.30
CA VAL A 96 6.98 5.03 2.92
C VAL A 96 8.02 4.95 4.04
N PRO A 97 7.97 3.99 4.98
CA PRO A 97 8.99 3.86 6.02
C PRO A 97 10.41 3.65 5.47
N GLU A 98 10.55 2.83 4.41
CA GLU A 98 11.86 2.55 3.80
C GLU A 98 12.48 3.81 3.22
N PHE A 99 11.73 4.58 2.40
CA PHE A 99 12.25 5.80 1.81
C PHE A 99 12.43 6.93 2.83
N ALA A 100 11.68 6.93 3.94
CA ALA A 100 11.91 7.84 5.05
C ALA A 100 13.21 7.53 5.79
N GLU A 101 13.48 6.25 6.11
CA GLU A 101 14.74 5.82 6.75
C GLU A 101 15.98 6.01 5.86
N LEU A 102 15.81 5.98 4.53
CA LEU A 102 16.85 6.36 3.56
C LEU A 102 17.07 7.86 3.45
N ASP A 103 16.38 8.67 4.26
CA ASP A 103 16.40 10.14 4.19
C ASP A 103 16.06 10.71 2.80
N ALA A 104 15.25 9.95 2.04
CA ALA A 104 14.91 10.29 0.67
C ALA A 104 13.71 11.25 0.56
N LEU A 105 12.88 11.38 1.61
CA LEU A 105 11.63 12.12 1.56
C LEU A 105 11.75 13.52 2.16
N THR A 106 10.97 14.45 1.62
CA THR A 106 10.85 15.81 2.14
C THR A 106 9.82 15.83 3.28
N PRO A 107 10.13 16.39 4.47
CA PRO A 107 9.12 16.65 5.50
C PRO A 107 8.04 17.60 4.98
N LEU A 108 6.76 17.16 5.06
CA LEU A 108 5.64 17.91 4.49
C LEU A 108 4.87 18.74 5.51
N GLN A 109 5.19 18.65 6.81
CA GLN A 109 4.53 19.43 7.85
C GLN A 109 4.48 20.94 7.56
N PRO A 110 5.58 21.62 7.10
CA PRO A 110 5.54 23.04 6.77
C PRO A 110 4.59 23.39 5.62
N PHE A 111 4.42 22.47 4.67
CA PHE A 111 3.51 22.63 3.55
C PHE A 111 2.05 22.46 4.00
N VAL A 112 1.74 21.43 4.80
CA VAL A 112 0.40 21.18 5.33
C VAL A 112 -0.06 22.34 6.23
N GLN A 113 0.81 22.89 7.07
CA GLN A 113 0.45 24.01 7.97
C GLN A 113 -0.04 25.27 7.25
N ARG A 114 0.40 25.50 6.00
CA ARG A 114 -0.01 26.64 5.18
C ARG A 114 -1.07 26.30 4.15
N SER A 115 -1.41 25.01 4.03
CA SER A 115 -2.40 24.54 3.06
C SER A 115 -3.83 24.87 3.50
N THR A 116 -4.65 25.28 2.56
CA THR A 116 -6.10 25.40 2.73
C THR A 116 -6.85 24.20 2.16
N VAL A 117 -6.12 23.28 1.50
CA VAL A 117 -6.68 22.11 0.84
C VAL A 117 -6.45 20.85 1.67
N VAL A 118 -5.22 20.62 2.13
CA VAL A 118 -4.84 19.41 2.87
C VAL A 118 -5.08 19.64 4.37
N ASP A 119 -6.24 19.15 4.87
CA ASP A 119 -6.55 19.13 6.30
C ASP A 119 -6.38 17.70 6.83
N PRO A 120 -5.42 17.42 7.73
CA PRO A 120 -5.21 16.11 8.32
C PRO A 120 -6.43 15.49 8.99
N LYS A 121 -7.36 16.33 9.51
CA LYS A 121 -8.58 15.89 10.18
C LYS A 121 -9.62 15.30 9.23
N ASP A 122 -9.53 15.64 7.96
CA ASP A 122 -10.44 15.13 6.92
C ASP A 122 -10.04 13.73 6.42
N TYR A 123 -8.83 13.27 6.73
CA TYR A 123 -8.36 11.93 6.34
C TYR A 123 -8.78 10.86 7.35
N PHE A 124 -8.94 9.61 6.89
CA PHE A 124 -9.05 8.47 7.81
C PHE A 124 -7.76 8.34 8.60
N ARG A 125 -7.87 8.28 9.92
CA ARG A 125 -6.73 8.36 10.84
C ARG A 125 -5.67 7.29 10.55
N GLY A 126 -6.09 6.02 10.39
CA GLY A 126 -5.16 4.92 10.12
C GLY A 126 -4.41 5.09 8.79
N ILE A 127 -5.05 5.70 7.80
CA ILE A 127 -4.44 5.99 6.49
C ILE A 127 -3.46 7.17 6.60
N TRP A 128 -3.86 8.27 7.27
CA TRP A 128 -2.96 9.41 7.49
C TRP A 128 -1.70 8.98 8.24
N ASP A 129 -1.88 8.14 9.26
CA ASP A 129 -0.80 7.68 10.13
C ASP A 129 0.27 6.88 9.37
N THR A 130 -0.05 6.22 8.24
CA THR A 130 0.96 5.52 7.42
C THR A 130 2.06 6.45 6.90
N ASN A 131 1.81 7.75 6.85
CA ASN A 131 2.72 8.77 6.36
C ASN A 131 3.49 9.53 7.46
N VAL A 132 3.22 9.23 8.72
CA VAL A 132 3.93 9.81 9.87
C VAL A 132 5.00 8.83 10.33
N ILE A 133 6.25 9.09 10.00
CA ILE A 133 7.41 8.25 10.33
C ILE A 133 8.28 9.00 11.34
N HIS A 134 8.55 8.39 12.49
CA HIS A 134 9.30 9.01 13.59
C HIS A 134 8.79 10.40 14.01
N GLY A 135 7.48 10.62 13.88
CA GLY A 135 6.85 11.91 14.18
C GLY A 135 6.89 12.94 13.04
N GLU A 136 7.53 12.65 11.93
CA GLU A 136 7.55 13.50 10.74
C GLU A 136 6.53 13.04 9.70
N LEU A 137 5.74 13.99 9.16
CA LEU A 137 4.86 13.74 8.03
C LEU A 137 5.68 13.81 6.73
N VAL A 138 5.70 12.72 5.95
CA VAL A 138 6.52 12.61 4.73
C VAL A 138 5.72 12.31 3.45
N GLY A 139 4.41 12.15 3.57
CA GLY A 139 3.53 11.91 2.42
C GLY A 139 2.10 12.40 2.68
N VAL A 140 1.31 12.53 1.63
CA VAL A 140 -0.13 12.82 1.67
C VAL A 140 -0.86 11.65 1.01
N PRO A 141 -1.81 10.99 1.70
CA PRO A 141 -2.56 9.88 1.12
C PRO A 141 -3.27 10.29 -0.18
N TRP A 142 -3.14 9.50 -1.23
CA TRP A 142 -3.75 9.77 -2.53
C TRP A 142 -4.99 8.92 -2.78
N TYR A 143 -4.89 7.62 -2.61
CA TYR A 143 -6.02 6.71 -2.57
C TYR A 143 -5.79 5.61 -1.52
N VAL A 144 -6.87 4.93 -1.17
CA VAL A 144 -6.84 3.90 -0.13
C VAL A 144 -7.16 2.54 -0.71
N ASP A 145 -6.48 1.56 -0.14
CA ASP A 145 -6.69 0.14 -0.34
C ASP A 145 -6.81 -0.53 1.03
N THR A 146 -7.89 -1.27 1.22
CA THR A 146 -8.06 -2.14 2.38
C THR A 146 -8.78 -3.40 1.95
N ARG A 147 -8.66 -4.45 2.74
CA ARG A 147 -9.33 -5.73 2.45
C ARG A 147 -10.64 -5.82 3.22
N LEU A 148 -11.67 -6.33 2.52
CA LEU A 148 -12.94 -6.71 3.11
C LEU A 148 -13.50 -7.95 2.40
N ILE A 149 -14.71 -8.37 2.78
CA ILE A 149 -15.37 -9.52 2.16
C ILE A 149 -16.31 -9.06 1.05
N TYR A 150 -16.14 -9.62 -0.15
CA TYR A 150 -17.16 -9.75 -1.17
C TYR A 150 -17.91 -11.06 -0.92
N TYR A 151 -19.24 -11.07 -1.00
CA TYR A 151 -20.01 -12.29 -0.73
C TYR A 151 -21.21 -12.48 -1.64
N ARG A 152 -21.56 -13.73 -1.91
CA ARG A 152 -22.73 -14.15 -2.69
C ARG A 152 -23.94 -14.32 -1.76
N LYS A 153 -24.87 -13.35 -1.79
CA LYS A 153 -26.09 -13.33 -0.96
C LYS A 153 -26.96 -14.56 -1.20
N ASP A 154 -27.15 -14.91 -2.48
CA ASP A 154 -27.97 -16.06 -2.86
C ASP A 154 -27.41 -17.40 -2.38
N LEU A 155 -26.09 -17.57 -2.41
CA LEU A 155 -25.44 -18.80 -1.93
C LEU A 155 -25.38 -18.85 -0.41
N LEU A 156 -25.17 -17.70 0.24
CA LEU A 156 -25.21 -17.58 1.69
C LEU A 156 -26.60 -17.90 2.25
N ALA A 157 -27.67 -17.37 1.60
CA ALA A 157 -29.04 -17.68 1.94
C ALA A 157 -29.36 -19.18 1.77
N LYS A 158 -28.86 -19.84 0.71
CA LYS A 158 -29.02 -21.30 0.53
C LYS A 158 -28.29 -22.10 1.62
N ALA A 159 -27.22 -21.55 2.22
CA ALA A 159 -26.54 -22.17 3.35
C ALA A 159 -27.25 -21.92 4.70
N GLY A 160 -28.33 -21.12 4.71
CA GLY A 160 -29.17 -20.87 5.89
C GLY A 160 -28.86 -19.56 6.61
N TYR A 161 -28.13 -18.62 5.98
CA TYR A 161 -27.76 -17.35 6.58
C TYR A 161 -28.26 -16.16 5.74
N ASP A 162 -28.76 -15.13 6.40
CA ASP A 162 -29.34 -13.93 5.80
C ASP A 162 -28.37 -12.71 5.85
N HIS A 163 -27.25 -12.85 6.54
CA HIS A 163 -26.23 -11.79 6.67
C HIS A 163 -24.80 -12.37 6.59
N PRO A 164 -23.83 -11.55 6.15
CA PRO A 164 -22.43 -11.94 6.18
C PRO A 164 -21.89 -12.02 7.62
N PRO A 165 -20.81 -12.78 7.86
CA PRO A 165 -20.26 -12.96 9.20
C PRO A 165 -19.69 -11.67 9.76
N ARG A 166 -19.78 -11.46 11.07
CA ARG A 166 -19.20 -10.32 11.80
C ARG A 166 -18.04 -10.74 12.67
N THR A 167 -18.04 -12.01 13.13
CA THR A 167 -16.99 -12.58 13.97
C THR A 167 -16.31 -13.74 13.28
N TRP A 168 -15.11 -14.10 13.73
CA TRP A 168 -14.42 -15.31 13.26
C TRP A 168 -15.25 -16.58 13.53
N GLN A 169 -15.94 -16.63 14.67
CA GLN A 169 -16.81 -17.74 14.99
C GLN A 169 -17.96 -17.86 13.99
N GLU A 170 -18.69 -16.77 13.75
CA GLU A 170 -19.77 -16.77 12.73
C GLU A 170 -19.23 -17.17 11.36
N TRP A 171 -18.02 -16.73 11.03
CA TRP A 171 -17.40 -17.04 9.75
C TRP A 171 -17.06 -18.53 9.62
N ASP A 172 -16.50 -19.15 10.66
CA ASP A 172 -16.26 -20.60 10.71
C ASP A 172 -17.56 -21.39 10.54
N GLU A 173 -18.62 -21.02 11.25
CA GLU A 173 -19.93 -21.65 11.16
C GLU A 173 -20.53 -21.55 9.74
N GLN A 174 -20.47 -20.36 9.15
CA GLN A 174 -20.96 -20.11 7.79
C GLN A 174 -20.11 -20.85 6.76
N MET A 175 -18.77 -20.84 6.84
CA MET A 175 -17.89 -21.57 5.94
C MET A 175 -18.13 -23.09 6.00
N ALA A 176 -18.33 -23.64 7.19
CA ALA A 176 -18.66 -25.05 7.36
C ALA A 176 -20.02 -25.41 6.72
N ALA A 177 -21.04 -24.58 6.90
CA ALA A 177 -22.36 -24.80 6.29
C ALA A 177 -22.31 -24.69 4.75
N ILE A 178 -21.61 -23.69 4.23
CA ILE A 178 -21.39 -23.50 2.79
C ILE A 178 -20.69 -24.72 2.20
N LYS A 179 -19.62 -25.20 2.85
CA LYS A 179 -18.89 -26.38 2.34
C LYS A 179 -19.74 -27.63 2.29
N ARG A 180 -20.56 -27.86 3.31
CA ARG A 180 -21.53 -28.99 3.31
C ARG A 180 -22.54 -28.89 2.16
N MET A 181 -23.03 -27.68 1.87
CA MET A 181 -24.00 -27.42 0.81
C MET A 181 -23.38 -27.56 -0.59
N GLN A 182 -22.16 -27.04 -0.80
CA GLN A 182 -21.57 -26.94 -2.14
C GLN A 182 -20.82 -28.20 -2.61
N GLY A 183 -20.35 -29.04 -1.68
CA GLY A 183 -19.57 -30.25 -2.01
C GLY A 183 -18.09 -30.01 -2.28
N PRO A 184 -17.37 -31.00 -2.83
CA PRO A 184 -15.91 -31.04 -2.79
C PRO A 184 -15.19 -29.99 -3.68
N ASN A 185 -15.75 -29.67 -4.85
CA ASN A 185 -15.08 -28.86 -5.88
C ASN A 185 -15.42 -27.37 -5.81
N ARG A 186 -16.06 -26.94 -4.74
CA ARG A 186 -16.39 -25.54 -4.47
C ARG A 186 -15.98 -25.19 -3.06
N TYR A 187 -15.77 -23.90 -2.83
CA TYR A 187 -15.14 -23.41 -1.62
C TYR A 187 -15.99 -22.35 -0.93
N ALA A 188 -15.86 -22.24 0.37
CA ALA A 188 -16.55 -21.20 1.12
C ALA A 188 -15.86 -19.85 0.92
N VAL A 189 -14.54 -19.82 0.94
CA VAL A 189 -13.75 -18.59 0.82
C VAL A 189 -12.61 -18.77 -0.17
N LEU A 190 -12.32 -17.72 -0.90
CA LEU A 190 -11.14 -17.62 -1.75
C LEU A 190 -10.09 -16.71 -1.09
N MET A 191 -8.92 -17.30 -0.85
CA MET A 191 -7.71 -16.63 -0.37
C MET A 191 -6.53 -17.26 -1.08
N PRO A 192 -5.94 -16.61 -2.12
CA PRO A 192 -4.76 -17.12 -2.79
C PRO A 192 -3.58 -17.26 -1.83
N ILE A 193 -2.91 -18.42 -1.83
CA ILE A 193 -1.84 -18.72 -0.87
C ILE A 193 -0.55 -17.93 -1.09
N ASN A 194 -0.43 -17.25 -2.22
CA ASN A 194 0.71 -16.37 -2.58
C ASN A 194 0.46 -14.89 -2.28
N GLU A 195 -0.70 -14.53 -1.76
CA GLU A 195 -1.01 -13.19 -1.26
C GLU A 195 -0.85 -13.17 0.26
N PHE A 196 -0.34 -12.06 0.80
CA PHE A 196 -0.13 -11.91 2.26
C PHE A 196 -1.13 -10.97 2.92
N GLU A 197 -1.80 -10.12 2.16
CA GLU A 197 -2.65 -9.04 2.71
C GLU A 197 -3.87 -9.58 3.46
N GLN A 198 -4.45 -10.71 3.02
CA GLN A 198 -5.58 -11.33 3.70
C GLN A 198 -5.15 -11.82 5.08
N GLN A 199 -4.06 -12.57 5.13
CA GLN A 199 -3.50 -13.09 6.37
C GLN A 199 -3.01 -11.97 7.29
N LEU A 200 -2.34 -10.97 6.73
CA LEU A 200 -1.88 -9.80 7.46
C LEU A 200 -3.04 -9.02 8.06
N SER A 201 -4.14 -8.84 7.31
CA SER A 201 -5.35 -8.19 7.83
C SER A 201 -5.90 -8.93 9.06
N LEU A 202 -5.92 -10.27 9.04
CA LEU A 202 -6.33 -11.08 10.19
C LEU A 202 -5.35 -10.93 11.38
N ALA A 203 -4.05 -10.86 11.10
CA ALA A 203 -3.03 -10.68 12.15
C ALA A 203 -3.13 -9.30 12.82
N LEU A 204 -3.39 -8.24 12.05
CA LEU A 204 -3.58 -6.89 12.57
C LEU A 204 -4.82 -6.73 13.46
N GLN A 205 -5.77 -7.68 13.45
CA GLN A 205 -6.92 -7.70 14.34
C GLN A 205 -6.55 -8.08 15.78
N GLN A 206 -5.40 -8.74 15.96
CA GLN A 206 -4.95 -9.16 17.28
C GLN A 206 -4.38 -7.99 18.11
N PRO A 207 -4.40 -8.11 19.45
CA PRO A 207 -3.82 -7.09 20.32
C PRO A 207 -2.29 -7.08 20.31
N ASP A 208 -1.67 -8.23 20.02
CA ASP A 208 -0.21 -8.36 20.02
C ASP A 208 0.39 -7.71 18.78
N PRO A 209 1.41 -6.85 18.89
CA PRO A 209 2.12 -6.32 17.74
C PRO A 209 2.92 -7.42 17.02
N LEU A 210 3.13 -7.27 15.72
CA LEU A 210 3.89 -8.22 14.90
C LEU A 210 5.40 -8.17 15.13
N LEU A 211 5.90 -7.04 15.62
CA LEU A 211 7.28 -6.83 16.02
C LEU A 211 7.33 -6.43 17.50
N ARG A 212 8.44 -6.67 18.17
CA ARG A 212 8.69 -6.35 19.58
C ARG A 212 10.08 -5.74 19.78
N ASP A 213 10.37 -5.30 20.99
CA ASP A 213 11.66 -4.72 21.38
C ASP A 213 12.04 -3.51 20.49
N ASP A 214 11.16 -2.51 20.41
CA ASP A 214 11.30 -1.33 19.54
C ASP A 214 11.49 -1.73 18.06
N ASP A 215 10.64 -2.65 17.58
CA ASP A 215 10.62 -3.16 16.20
C ASP A 215 11.94 -3.79 15.75
N THR A 216 12.71 -4.38 16.69
CA THR A 216 14.01 -5.03 16.39
C THR A 216 13.93 -6.54 16.37
N ARG A 217 12.79 -7.13 16.72
CA ARG A 217 12.56 -8.58 16.75
C ARG A 217 11.18 -8.95 16.26
N GLY A 218 11.04 -10.14 15.69
CA GLY A 218 9.77 -10.77 15.39
C GLY A 218 8.95 -11.06 16.66
N ASN A 219 7.62 -11.06 16.54
CA ASN A 219 6.69 -11.43 17.61
C ASN A 219 5.59 -12.37 17.11
N PHE A 220 5.96 -13.22 16.15
CA PHE A 220 5.03 -14.17 15.51
C PHE A 220 4.71 -15.38 16.37
N ALA A 221 5.52 -15.66 17.38
CA ALA A 221 5.21 -16.67 18.41
C ALA A 221 4.22 -16.15 19.48
N SER A 222 3.73 -14.91 19.38
CA SER A 222 2.73 -14.34 20.29
C SER A 222 1.41 -15.12 20.27
N PRO A 223 0.63 -15.08 21.37
CA PRO A 223 -0.69 -15.72 21.41
C PRO A 223 -1.63 -15.25 20.30
N GLY A 224 -1.62 -13.96 19.95
CA GLY A 224 -2.45 -13.39 18.91
C GLY A 224 -2.10 -13.92 17.52
N PHE A 225 -0.81 -13.95 17.16
CA PHE A 225 -0.42 -14.46 15.85
C PHE A 225 -0.64 -15.98 15.75
N ARG A 226 -0.40 -16.74 16.82
CA ARG A 226 -0.74 -18.19 16.87
C ARG A 226 -2.23 -18.42 16.60
N ARG A 227 -3.13 -17.65 17.21
CA ARG A 227 -4.58 -17.70 16.93
C ARG A 227 -4.89 -17.38 15.48
N THR A 228 -4.23 -16.34 14.93
CA THR A 228 -4.40 -15.95 13.52
C THR A 228 -3.96 -17.08 12.59
N LEU A 229 -2.78 -17.65 12.81
CA LEU A 229 -2.26 -18.74 11.97
C LEU A 229 -3.16 -19.97 12.05
N ALA A 230 -3.65 -20.33 13.25
CA ALA A 230 -4.57 -21.44 13.44
C ALA A 230 -5.90 -21.21 12.69
N PHE A 231 -6.49 -20.02 12.81
CA PHE A 231 -7.73 -19.66 12.10
C PHE A 231 -7.52 -19.70 10.57
N TYR A 232 -6.44 -19.11 10.08
CA TYR A 232 -6.09 -19.10 8.66
C TYR A 232 -5.84 -20.52 8.12
N ALA A 233 -5.03 -21.31 8.79
CA ALA A 233 -4.69 -22.66 8.38
C ALA A 233 -5.93 -23.59 8.39
N ASN A 234 -6.83 -23.44 9.38
CA ASN A 234 -8.06 -24.21 9.49
C ASN A 234 -8.92 -24.10 8.24
N MET A 235 -9.02 -22.94 7.60
CA MET A 235 -9.79 -22.75 6.36
C MET A 235 -9.32 -23.68 5.24
N PHE A 236 -8.02 -23.94 5.15
CA PHE A 236 -7.45 -24.86 4.16
C PHE A 236 -7.50 -26.32 4.60
N GLU A 237 -7.34 -26.60 5.88
CA GLU A 237 -7.41 -27.95 6.46
C GLU A 237 -8.81 -28.52 6.34
N GLN A 238 -9.85 -27.69 6.58
CA GLN A 238 -11.26 -28.07 6.41
C GLN A 238 -11.72 -28.08 4.94
N GLY A 239 -10.83 -27.68 4.00
CA GLY A 239 -11.17 -27.56 2.58
C GLY A 239 -12.20 -26.43 2.31
N TRP A 240 -12.29 -25.43 3.18
CA TRP A 240 -13.11 -24.24 2.96
C TRP A 240 -12.47 -23.27 1.97
N ALA A 241 -11.13 -23.21 1.93
CA ALA A 241 -10.35 -22.46 0.96
C ALA A 241 -9.53 -23.39 0.04
N PRO A 242 -9.34 -23.06 -1.25
CA PRO A 242 -8.49 -23.83 -2.14
C PRO A 242 -7.00 -23.55 -1.84
N LYS A 243 -6.17 -24.60 -1.87
CA LYS A 243 -4.69 -24.46 -1.78
C LYS A 243 -4.06 -24.02 -3.11
N MET A 244 -4.57 -22.91 -3.66
CA MET A 244 -4.20 -22.38 -5.00
C MET A 244 -3.56 -21.01 -4.88
N SER A 245 -2.60 -20.73 -5.76
CA SER A 245 -2.09 -19.38 -5.99
C SER A 245 -3.02 -18.60 -6.92
N GLU A 246 -2.90 -17.27 -6.94
CA GLU A 246 -3.65 -16.40 -7.84
C GLU A 246 -3.48 -16.82 -9.31
N THR A 247 -2.27 -17.16 -9.71
CA THR A 247 -1.96 -17.59 -11.09
C THR A 247 -2.60 -18.92 -11.49
N GLN A 248 -3.07 -19.72 -10.53
CA GLN A 248 -3.80 -20.97 -10.77
C GLN A 248 -5.31 -20.76 -10.92
N ILE A 249 -5.80 -19.54 -10.65
CA ILE A 249 -7.19 -19.15 -10.81
C ILE A 249 -7.29 -18.38 -12.12
N SER A 250 -7.97 -18.95 -13.10
CA SER A 250 -8.00 -18.40 -14.46
C SER A 250 -8.64 -17.02 -14.55
N ASN A 251 -9.74 -16.81 -13.84
CA ASN A 251 -10.45 -15.54 -13.74
C ASN A 251 -11.26 -15.53 -12.44
N VAL A 252 -10.80 -14.78 -11.46
CA VAL A 252 -11.41 -14.72 -10.13
C VAL A 252 -12.87 -14.21 -10.15
N TRP A 253 -13.18 -13.29 -11.06
CA TRP A 253 -14.54 -12.72 -11.19
C TRP A 253 -15.53 -13.73 -11.76
N ASP A 254 -15.16 -14.42 -12.84
CA ASP A 254 -15.97 -15.48 -13.45
C ASP A 254 -16.18 -16.64 -12.45
N GLU A 255 -15.13 -17.04 -11.75
CA GLU A 255 -15.20 -18.12 -10.77
C GLU A 255 -16.12 -17.73 -9.59
N PHE A 256 -16.08 -16.48 -9.12
CA PHE A 256 -17.01 -15.99 -8.10
C PHE A 256 -18.46 -16.05 -8.59
N PHE A 257 -18.75 -15.61 -9.82
CA PHE A 257 -20.10 -15.62 -10.36
C PHE A 257 -20.60 -17.05 -10.68
N ARG A 258 -19.71 -17.97 -11.03
CA ARG A 258 -20.05 -19.41 -11.17
C ARG A 258 -20.28 -20.12 -9.82
N GLY A 259 -20.02 -19.42 -8.71
CA GLY A 259 -20.16 -19.96 -7.36
C GLY A 259 -19.03 -20.91 -6.96
N PHE A 260 -17.83 -20.73 -7.51
CA PHE A 260 -16.63 -21.44 -7.07
C PHE A 260 -16.33 -21.16 -5.60
N ASN A 261 -16.54 -19.92 -5.17
CA ASN A 261 -16.46 -19.47 -3.79
C ASN A 261 -17.66 -18.58 -3.43
N VAL A 262 -18.01 -18.51 -2.14
CA VAL A 262 -19.06 -17.65 -1.61
C VAL A 262 -18.49 -16.34 -1.07
N PHE A 263 -17.37 -16.43 -0.36
CA PHE A 263 -16.63 -15.28 0.15
C PHE A 263 -15.34 -15.07 -0.65
N TYR A 264 -15.01 -13.81 -0.91
CA TYR A 264 -13.75 -13.41 -1.51
C TYR A 264 -13.20 -12.20 -0.75
N ILE A 265 -11.98 -12.32 -0.23
CA ILE A 265 -11.32 -11.21 0.47
C ILE A 265 -10.49 -10.44 -0.55
N SER A 266 -10.86 -9.20 -0.78
CA SER A 266 -10.13 -8.35 -1.75
C SER A 266 -10.36 -6.85 -1.52
N GLY A 267 -9.77 -6.03 -2.37
CA GLY A 267 -9.80 -4.58 -2.32
C GLY A 267 -10.89 -3.92 -3.18
N PRO A 268 -10.95 -2.58 -3.15
CA PRO A 268 -12.05 -1.79 -3.73
C PRO A 268 -12.12 -1.85 -5.27
N TRP A 269 -11.01 -2.05 -5.97
CA TRP A 269 -10.96 -2.16 -7.44
C TRP A 269 -11.92 -3.22 -8.00
N ASN A 270 -12.23 -4.24 -7.21
CA ASN A 270 -13.14 -5.30 -7.62
C ASN A 270 -14.60 -4.85 -7.75
N ILE A 271 -15.04 -3.78 -7.08
CA ILE A 271 -16.42 -3.28 -7.21
C ILE A 271 -16.74 -3.00 -8.68
N ARG A 272 -15.84 -2.28 -9.36
CA ARG A 272 -16.00 -1.93 -10.76
C ARG A 272 -16.00 -3.15 -11.66
N GLU A 273 -15.04 -4.07 -11.47
CA GLU A 273 -14.94 -5.27 -12.31
C GLU A 273 -16.14 -6.20 -12.08
N PHE A 274 -16.58 -6.36 -10.85
CA PHE A 274 -17.79 -7.13 -10.55
C PHE A 274 -19.03 -6.50 -11.18
N LYS A 275 -19.24 -5.19 -11.06
CA LYS A 275 -20.37 -4.50 -11.71
C LYS A 275 -20.36 -4.66 -13.23
N LYS A 276 -19.18 -4.67 -13.84
CA LYS A 276 -18.99 -4.81 -15.29
C LYS A 276 -19.25 -6.23 -15.78
N LEU A 277 -18.83 -7.24 -15.02
CA LEU A 277 -18.80 -8.64 -15.42
C LEU A 277 -19.98 -9.46 -14.87
N GLN A 278 -20.77 -8.91 -13.94
CA GLN A 278 -21.88 -9.64 -13.33
C GLN A 278 -22.91 -10.07 -14.38
N PRO A 279 -23.36 -11.34 -14.34
CA PRO A 279 -24.52 -11.77 -15.08
C PRO A 279 -25.78 -11.05 -14.62
N LYS A 280 -26.73 -10.77 -15.54
CA LYS A 280 -27.98 -10.05 -15.22
C LYS A 280 -28.78 -10.74 -14.10
N GLU A 281 -28.84 -12.05 -14.10
CA GLU A 281 -29.53 -12.87 -13.09
C GLU A 281 -28.89 -12.79 -11.69
N LEU A 282 -27.65 -12.30 -11.59
CA LEU A 282 -26.93 -12.10 -10.33
C LEU A 282 -26.87 -10.63 -9.90
N GLU A 283 -27.55 -9.75 -10.59
CA GLU A 283 -27.67 -8.35 -10.17
C GLU A 283 -28.32 -8.27 -8.78
N GLY A 284 -27.65 -7.58 -7.83
CA GLY A 284 -28.08 -7.49 -6.44
C GLY A 284 -27.86 -8.76 -5.59
N GLN A 285 -27.40 -9.88 -6.18
CA GLN A 285 -27.17 -11.15 -5.48
C GLN A 285 -25.78 -11.28 -4.86
N TRP A 286 -25.02 -10.22 -4.83
CA TRP A 286 -23.73 -10.13 -4.13
C TRP A 286 -23.62 -8.81 -3.39
N GLY A 287 -22.62 -8.70 -2.53
CA GLY A 287 -22.39 -7.50 -1.74
C GLY A 287 -21.00 -7.47 -1.16
N THR A 288 -20.74 -6.42 -0.41
CA THR A 288 -19.53 -6.21 0.37
C THR A 288 -19.88 -6.11 1.85
N ALA A 289 -18.97 -6.56 2.71
CA ALA A 289 -19.13 -6.48 4.17
C ALA A 289 -17.76 -6.26 4.83
N ALA A 290 -17.76 -5.66 6.01
CA ALA A 290 -16.57 -5.52 6.82
C ALA A 290 -15.90 -6.87 7.05
N LEU A 291 -14.57 -6.90 7.12
CA LEU A 291 -13.81 -8.10 7.46
C LEU A 291 -14.21 -8.57 8.87
N PRO A 292 -14.58 -9.84 9.08
CA PRO A 292 -14.88 -10.35 10.42
C PRO A 292 -13.65 -10.28 11.32
N GLY A 293 -13.86 -10.02 12.59
CA GLY A 293 -12.81 -10.03 13.60
C GLY A 293 -13.06 -11.03 14.71
N PRO A 294 -12.17 -11.13 15.69
CA PRO A 294 -12.34 -12.04 16.82
C PRO A 294 -13.67 -11.88 17.56
N ASP A 295 -14.09 -10.62 17.83
CA ASP A 295 -15.23 -10.30 18.68
C ASP A 295 -16.25 -9.34 18.01
N GLY A 296 -16.13 -9.10 16.70
CA GLY A 296 -16.95 -8.18 15.92
C GLY A 296 -16.26 -7.80 14.61
N PRO A 297 -16.72 -6.78 13.89
CA PRO A 297 -16.04 -6.34 12.67
C PRO A 297 -14.57 -5.99 12.91
N GLY A 298 -13.69 -6.67 12.20
CA GLY A 298 -12.25 -6.63 12.40
C GLY A 298 -11.55 -5.44 11.74
N ALA A 299 -10.31 -5.21 12.12
CA ALA A 299 -9.43 -4.28 11.41
C ALA A 299 -9.03 -4.84 10.04
N GLY A 300 -8.79 -3.95 9.09
CA GLY A 300 -8.10 -4.26 7.84
C GLY A 300 -6.73 -3.59 7.79
N ILE A 301 -5.97 -3.88 6.75
CA ILE A 301 -4.71 -3.19 6.46
C ILE A 301 -4.98 -1.74 6.01
N ALA A 302 -4.18 -0.80 6.49
CA ALA A 302 -4.14 0.59 5.99
C ALA A 302 -3.25 0.64 4.73
N GLY A 303 -3.76 0.09 3.64
CA GLY A 303 -3.11 0.07 2.35
C GLY A 303 -3.42 1.28 1.49
N GLY A 304 -2.94 1.25 0.26
CA GLY A 304 -3.06 2.31 -0.73
C GLY A 304 -1.75 3.00 -1.00
N THR A 305 -1.81 4.23 -1.50
CA THR A 305 -0.63 5.00 -1.86
C THR A 305 -0.68 6.43 -1.35
N SER A 306 0.49 7.01 -1.27
CA SER A 306 0.68 8.40 -0.89
C SER A 306 1.50 9.14 -1.93
N LEU A 307 1.24 10.43 -2.06
CA LEU A 307 2.06 11.35 -2.83
C LEU A 307 3.18 11.87 -1.94
N VAL A 308 4.42 11.68 -2.39
CA VAL A 308 5.62 12.13 -1.68
C VAL A 308 6.42 13.08 -2.55
N ILE A 309 7.20 13.96 -1.92
CA ILE A 309 8.20 14.82 -2.59
C ILE A 309 9.56 14.29 -2.19
N PHE A 310 10.41 13.94 -3.17
CA PHE A 310 11.76 13.50 -2.85
C PHE A 310 12.64 14.68 -2.38
N ARG A 311 13.50 14.41 -1.41
CA ARG A 311 14.30 15.43 -0.71
C ARG A 311 15.20 16.24 -1.65
N LYS A 312 15.74 15.60 -2.70
CA LYS A 312 16.64 16.24 -3.68
C LYS A 312 15.90 17.03 -4.76
N SER A 313 14.57 16.99 -4.80
CA SER A 313 13.79 17.81 -5.74
C SER A 313 14.10 19.28 -5.57
N GLN A 314 14.32 19.96 -6.71
CA GLN A 314 14.46 21.41 -6.78
C GLN A 314 13.12 22.10 -7.03
N GLN A 315 12.04 21.32 -7.24
CA GLN A 315 10.72 21.80 -7.62
C GLN A 315 9.68 21.61 -6.49
N LYS A 316 10.09 21.70 -5.21
CA LYS A 316 9.24 21.36 -4.07
C LYS A 316 7.95 22.15 -4.00
N GLU A 317 7.98 23.46 -4.31
CA GLU A 317 6.76 24.29 -4.28
C GLU A 317 5.80 23.93 -5.42
N ALA A 318 6.29 23.68 -6.63
CA ALA A 318 5.47 23.23 -7.75
C ALA A 318 4.94 21.83 -7.50
N SER A 319 5.74 20.94 -6.92
CA SER A 319 5.34 19.60 -6.50
C SER A 319 4.24 19.63 -5.44
N TRP A 320 4.32 20.53 -4.46
CA TRP A 320 3.29 20.69 -3.46
C TRP A 320 1.96 21.17 -4.06
N LYS A 321 1.99 22.12 -4.99
CA LYS A 321 0.78 22.55 -5.70
C LYS A 321 0.10 21.39 -6.43
N LEU A 322 0.88 20.48 -7.04
CA LEU A 322 0.35 19.29 -7.66
C LEU A 322 -0.30 18.36 -6.62
N ILE A 323 0.33 18.15 -5.46
CA ILE A 323 -0.22 17.35 -4.38
C ILE A 323 -1.51 17.97 -3.85
N GLU A 324 -1.58 19.29 -3.63
CA GLU A 324 -2.81 19.98 -3.23
C GLU A 324 -3.93 19.79 -4.26
N PHE A 325 -3.63 19.98 -5.56
CA PHE A 325 -4.61 19.76 -6.61
C PHE A 325 -5.18 18.35 -6.59
N LEU A 326 -4.31 17.31 -6.56
CA LEU A 326 -4.72 15.90 -6.50
C LEU A 326 -5.41 15.52 -5.18
N SER A 327 -5.28 16.36 -4.14
CA SER A 327 -5.91 16.16 -2.83
C SER A 327 -7.29 16.83 -2.72
N ARG A 328 -7.73 17.62 -3.70
CA ARG A 328 -9.06 18.24 -3.66
C ARG A 328 -10.15 17.17 -3.68
N PRO A 329 -11.22 17.30 -2.88
CA PRO A 329 -12.30 16.32 -2.84
C PRO A 329 -12.93 16.04 -4.20
N GLU A 330 -13.17 17.08 -5.03
CA GLU A 330 -13.74 16.95 -6.37
C GLU A 330 -12.79 16.22 -7.34
N ILE A 331 -11.48 16.43 -7.22
CA ILE A 331 -10.47 15.73 -8.04
C ILE A 331 -10.39 14.27 -7.61
N GLN A 332 -10.37 13.98 -6.30
CA GLN A 332 -10.40 12.61 -5.79
C GLN A 332 -11.68 11.85 -6.17
N ALA A 333 -12.85 12.53 -6.13
CA ALA A 333 -14.10 11.93 -6.56
C ALA A 333 -14.10 11.60 -8.07
N ARG A 334 -13.50 12.47 -8.89
CA ARG A 334 -13.35 12.24 -10.32
C ARG A 334 -12.34 11.11 -10.60
N PHE A 335 -11.21 11.09 -9.91
CA PHE A 335 -10.24 10.00 -9.98
C PHE A 335 -10.90 8.66 -9.64
N HIS A 336 -11.65 8.59 -8.53
CA HIS A 336 -12.44 7.42 -8.17
C HIS A 336 -13.39 6.99 -9.29
N SER A 337 -14.13 7.93 -9.89
CA SER A 337 -15.11 7.61 -10.94
C SER A 337 -14.45 6.96 -12.18
N ILE A 338 -13.20 7.31 -12.47
CA ILE A 338 -12.49 6.80 -13.65
C ILE A 338 -11.81 5.45 -13.36
N ILE A 339 -11.16 5.30 -12.18
CA ILE A 339 -10.34 4.13 -11.88
C ILE A 339 -10.98 3.16 -10.90
N GLY A 340 -11.79 3.63 -9.96
CA GLY A 340 -12.44 2.83 -8.93
C GLY A 340 -11.72 2.82 -7.58
N ASP A 341 -10.52 3.40 -7.48
CA ASP A 341 -9.79 3.52 -6.21
C ASP A 341 -10.49 4.48 -5.26
N LEU A 342 -10.52 4.14 -3.98
CA LEU A 342 -11.29 4.88 -3.00
C LEU A 342 -10.51 6.08 -2.44
N PRO A 343 -11.19 7.22 -2.18
CA PRO A 343 -10.52 8.40 -1.67
C PRO A 343 -10.16 8.26 -0.19
N PRO A 344 -9.01 8.83 0.24
CA PRO A 344 -8.55 8.80 1.64
C PRO A 344 -9.23 9.87 2.50
N ARG A 345 -9.94 10.84 1.92
CA ARG A 345 -10.59 11.95 2.61
C ARG A 345 -12.05 11.66 2.88
N ARG A 346 -12.51 11.93 4.12
CA ARG A 346 -13.91 11.74 4.54
C ARG A 346 -14.88 12.61 3.76
N SER A 347 -14.50 13.87 3.47
CA SER A 347 -15.33 14.81 2.72
C SER A 347 -15.65 14.32 1.31
N THR A 348 -14.72 13.65 0.65
CA THR A 348 -14.92 13.09 -0.70
C THR A 348 -16.02 12.02 -0.74
N TRP A 349 -16.28 11.32 0.37
CA TRP A 349 -17.34 10.30 0.45
C TRP A 349 -18.75 10.86 0.42
N ASN A 350 -18.90 12.19 0.46
CA ASN A 350 -20.17 12.88 0.24
C ASN A 350 -20.51 13.04 -1.28
N ALA A 351 -19.56 12.73 -2.16
CA ALA A 351 -19.81 12.73 -3.60
C ALA A 351 -20.89 11.70 -3.95
N PRO A 352 -21.86 12.04 -4.85
CA PRO A 352 -22.99 11.14 -5.18
C PRO A 352 -22.57 9.74 -5.64
N SER A 353 -21.44 9.62 -6.33
CA SER A 353 -20.88 8.34 -6.79
C SER A 353 -20.46 7.40 -5.67
N LEU A 354 -20.17 7.91 -4.48
CA LEU A 354 -19.75 7.17 -3.30
C LEU A 354 -20.84 7.08 -2.25
N ALA A 355 -21.53 8.21 -1.97
CA ALA A 355 -22.56 8.31 -0.93
C ALA A 355 -23.73 7.35 -1.15
N ASN A 356 -24.07 7.10 -2.40
CA ASN A 356 -25.22 6.27 -2.81
C ASN A 356 -24.81 4.85 -3.24
N ASP A 357 -23.51 4.49 -3.16
CA ASP A 357 -23.05 3.14 -3.52
C ASP A 357 -23.04 2.23 -2.29
N PRO A 358 -23.98 1.27 -2.17
CA PRO A 358 -24.03 0.35 -1.03
C PRO A 358 -22.80 -0.57 -0.96
N LEU A 359 -22.10 -0.80 -2.09
CA LEU A 359 -20.88 -1.60 -2.12
C LEU A 359 -19.68 -0.82 -1.58
N ALA A 360 -19.63 0.49 -1.82
CA ALA A 360 -18.62 1.36 -1.25
C ALA A 360 -18.82 1.61 0.26
N ALA A 361 -20.07 1.55 0.75
CA ALA A 361 -20.39 1.83 2.15
C ALA A 361 -19.64 0.93 3.15
N ALA A 362 -19.48 -0.37 2.83
CA ALA A 362 -18.71 -1.28 3.67
C ALA A 362 -17.21 -0.92 3.73
N PHE A 363 -16.65 -0.39 2.63
CA PHE A 363 -15.28 0.12 2.61
C PHE A 363 -15.11 1.37 3.47
N ARG A 364 -16.08 2.31 3.41
CA ARG A 364 -16.06 3.49 4.27
C ARG A 364 -16.05 3.11 5.75
N ASP A 365 -16.88 2.14 6.13
CA ASP A 365 -16.92 1.60 7.49
C ASP A 365 -15.61 0.89 7.85
N GLN A 366 -15.05 0.08 6.94
CA GLN A 366 -13.77 -0.62 7.15
C GLN A 366 -12.59 0.35 7.36
N LEU A 367 -12.58 1.48 6.64
CA LEU A 367 -11.50 2.49 6.73
C LEU A 367 -11.40 3.16 8.12
N GLU A 368 -12.48 3.15 8.92
CA GLU A 368 -12.42 3.61 10.32
C GLU A 368 -11.63 2.66 11.22
N ARG A 369 -11.42 1.41 10.80
CA ARG A 369 -10.78 0.34 11.59
C ARG A 369 -9.47 -0.16 10.98
N VAL A 370 -8.94 0.49 9.96
CA VAL A 370 -7.66 0.09 9.38
C VAL A 370 -6.50 0.36 10.32
N LYS A 371 -5.51 -0.52 10.27
CA LYS A 371 -4.26 -0.40 11.04
C LYS A 371 -3.07 -0.36 10.09
N PRO A 372 -2.09 0.52 10.32
CA PRO A 372 -0.84 0.51 9.58
C PRO A 372 -0.04 -0.75 9.91
N THR A 373 0.79 -1.16 8.97
CA THR A 373 1.83 -2.18 9.18
C THR A 373 2.96 -1.62 10.05
N PRO A 374 3.83 -2.46 10.63
CA PRO A 374 5.06 -1.98 11.26
C PRO A 374 5.86 -1.07 10.33
N LYS A 375 6.27 0.08 10.85
CA LYS A 375 6.93 1.14 10.07
C LYS A 375 8.45 0.95 10.08
N VAL A 376 8.90 -0.11 9.45
CA VAL A 376 10.32 -0.48 9.37
C VAL A 376 10.77 -0.66 7.93
N LEU A 377 12.01 -0.29 7.63
CA LEU A 377 12.63 -0.42 6.31
C LEU A 377 12.57 -1.87 5.78
N GLU A 378 12.66 -2.83 6.68
CA GLU A 378 12.71 -4.25 6.35
C GLU A 378 11.32 -4.88 6.10
N TRP A 379 10.23 -4.09 6.14
CA TRP A 379 8.87 -4.62 6.13
C TRP A 379 8.56 -5.51 4.93
N GLU A 380 8.93 -5.12 3.72
CA GLU A 380 8.69 -5.91 2.51
C GLU A 380 9.36 -7.30 2.56
N ARG A 381 10.53 -7.39 3.19
CA ARG A 381 11.19 -8.68 3.42
C ARG A 381 10.49 -9.51 4.47
N ILE A 382 9.99 -8.86 5.54
CA ILE A 382 9.28 -9.54 6.63
C ILE A 382 8.00 -10.19 6.10
N VAL A 383 7.19 -9.50 5.30
CA VAL A 383 5.96 -10.08 4.75
C VAL A 383 6.25 -11.24 3.78
N GLN A 384 7.36 -11.19 3.04
CA GLN A 384 7.77 -12.32 2.21
C GLN A 384 8.13 -13.56 3.05
N GLU A 385 8.84 -13.38 4.17
CA GLU A 385 9.12 -14.50 5.10
C GLU A 385 7.82 -15.04 5.71
N MET A 386 6.89 -14.18 6.10
CA MET A 386 5.57 -14.57 6.58
C MET A 386 4.84 -15.41 5.52
N ARG A 387 4.76 -14.94 4.29
CA ARG A 387 4.11 -15.65 3.17
C ARG A 387 4.73 -17.02 2.93
N ILE A 388 6.07 -17.11 2.87
CA ILE A 388 6.78 -18.36 2.62
C ILE A 388 6.51 -19.39 3.72
N VAL A 389 6.56 -18.98 4.99
CA VAL A 389 6.36 -19.87 6.12
C VAL A 389 4.91 -20.34 6.20
N THR A 390 3.95 -19.45 6.02
CA THR A 390 2.53 -19.81 6.08
C THR A 390 2.08 -20.65 4.90
N GLU A 391 2.65 -20.45 3.71
CA GLU A 391 2.42 -21.36 2.58
C GLU A 391 2.87 -22.79 2.89
N LYS A 392 4.01 -22.98 3.59
CA LYS A 392 4.45 -24.30 4.04
C LYS A 392 3.43 -24.95 4.98
N VAL A 393 2.82 -24.17 5.89
CA VAL A 393 1.78 -24.67 6.80
C VAL A 393 0.55 -25.11 5.99
N VAL A 394 0.04 -24.28 5.12
CA VAL A 394 -1.14 -24.56 4.27
C VAL A 394 -0.93 -25.80 3.41
N ARG A 395 0.27 -26.00 2.88
CA ARG A 395 0.62 -27.19 2.09
C ARG A 395 0.87 -28.45 2.94
N GLY A 396 0.86 -28.34 4.27
CA GLY A 396 1.09 -29.45 5.20
C GLY A 396 2.58 -29.82 5.39
N GLY A 397 3.50 -28.98 4.93
CA GLY A 397 4.95 -29.20 5.05
C GLY A 397 5.56 -28.71 6.37
N LEU A 398 4.80 -27.99 7.20
CA LEU A 398 5.28 -27.43 8.44
C LEU A 398 4.14 -27.36 9.50
N ALA A 399 4.40 -27.86 10.69
CA ALA A 399 3.45 -27.75 11.80
C ALA A 399 3.37 -26.31 12.29
N GLN A 400 2.17 -25.85 12.69
CA GLN A 400 1.88 -24.45 13.06
C GLN A 400 2.81 -23.94 14.18
N ASP A 401 3.05 -24.73 15.24
CA ASP A 401 3.95 -24.34 16.33
C ASP A 401 5.39 -24.11 15.85
N LYS A 402 5.87 -24.96 14.95
CA LYS A 402 7.20 -24.80 14.36
C LYS A 402 7.26 -23.65 13.37
N ALA A 403 6.16 -23.35 12.70
CA ALA A 403 6.06 -22.25 11.75
C ALA A 403 6.26 -20.89 12.44
N VAL A 404 5.63 -20.65 13.57
CA VAL A 404 5.77 -19.37 14.29
C VAL A 404 7.18 -19.19 14.86
N GLU A 405 7.82 -20.28 15.34
CA GLU A 405 9.22 -20.27 15.77
C GLU A 405 10.18 -20.01 14.58
N GLU A 406 9.97 -20.71 13.45
CA GLU A 406 10.75 -20.50 12.23
C GLU A 406 10.59 -19.06 11.72
N LEU A 407 9.38 -18.52 11.75
CA LEU A 407 9.10 -17.15 11.28
C LEU A 407 9.80 -16.10 12.16
N ASP A 408 9.73 -16.22 13.49
CA ASP A 408 10.47 -15.34 14.40
C ASP A 408 11.98 -15.37 14.12
N GLN A 409 12.57 -16.58 13.94
CA GLN A 409 13.98 -16.71 13.61
C GLN A 409 14.36 -16.06 12.28
N ARG A 410 13.51 -16.20 11.26
CA ARG A 410 13.72 -15.57 9.93
C ARG A 410 13.65 -14.07 10.02
N VAL A 411 12.62 -13.55 10.69
CA VAL A 411 12.43 -12.11 10.89
C VAL A 411 13.53 -11.52 11.76
N ASP A 412 13.97 -12.21 12.81
CA ASP A 412 15.11 -11.80 13.64
C ASP A 412 16.42 -11.68 12.83
N LYS A 413 16.61 -12.53 11.80
CA LYS A 413 17.74 -12.40 10.87
C LYS A 413 17.59 -11.18 9.97
N VAL A 414 16.38 -10.92 9.45
CA VAL A 414 16.09 -9.73 8.64
C VAL A 414 16.37 -8.46 9.45
N LEU A 415 15.96 -8.42 10.72
CA LEU A 415 16.11 -7.28 11.63
C LEU A 415 17.48 -7.20 12.33
N ALA A 416 18.44 -8.08 12.05
CA ALA A 416 19.71 -8.14 12.75
C ALA A 416 20.50 -6.83 12.68
N LYS A 417 20.51 -6.16 11.51
CA LYS A 417 21.21 -4.88 11.32
C LYS A 417 20.52 -3.76 12.11
N ARG A 418 19.17 -3.67 12.06
CA ARG A 418 18.37 -2.72 12.84
C ARG A 418 18.67 -2.85 14.33
N ARG A 419 18.64 -4.07 14.86
CA ARG A 419 18.95 -4.37 16.27
C ARG A 419 20.35 -3.91 16.66
N TRP A 420 21.35 -4.21 15.85
CA TRP A 420 22.71 -3.75 16.08
C TRP A 420 22.81 -2.22 16.10
N MET A 421 22.16 -1.53 15.17
CA MET A 421 22.15 -0.06 15.13
C MET A 421 21.49 0.54 16.37
N HIS A 422 20.36 0.00 16.83
CA HIS A 422 19.69 0.42 18.06
C HIS A 422 20.59 0.20 19.30
N GLU A 423 21.31 -0.91 19.38
CA GLU A 423 22.25 -1.18 20.46
C GLU A 423 23.40 -0.16 20.48
N GLN A 424 23.96 0.20 19.31
CA GLN A 424 24.99 1.21 19.21
C GLN A 424 24.49 2.60 19.64
N GLN A 425 23.30 3.01 19.22
CA GLN A 425 22.71 4.28 19.64
C GLN A 425 22.47 4.34 21.16
N ARG A 426 21.97 3.26 21.76
CA ARG A 426 21.80 3.18 23.23
C ARG A 426 23.12 3.28 23.97
N LEU A 427 24.19 2.68 23.47
CA LEU A 427 25.54 2.77 24.05
C LEU A 427 26.10 4.19 23.98
N GLN A 428 25.93 4.87 22.84
CA GLN A 428 26.36 6.26 22.67
C GLN A 428 25.63 7.24 23.59
N GLN A 429 24.32 7.03 23.84
CA GLN A 429 23.52 7.84 24.77
C GLN A 429 23.90 7.62 26.25
N ARG A 430 24.52 6.50 26.59
CA ARG A 430 24.97 6.19 27.96
C ARG A 430 26.35 6.74 28.29
N VAL A 431 27.11 7.23 27.32
CA VAL A 431 28.40 7.90 27.57
C VAL A 431 28.11 9.35 27.94
N PRO A 432 28.40 9.81 29.20
CA PRO A 432 28.20 11.18 29.62
C PRO A 432 29.04 12.10 28.73
N SER A 433 28.46 13.21 28.27
CA SER A 433 29.22 14.23 27.52
C SER A 433 30.34 14.78 28.41
N PRO A 434 31.57 14.99 27.90
CA PRO A 434 32.73 15.46 28.70
C PRO A 434 32.61 16.90 29.26
N GLN A 435 31.48 17.58 29.14
CA GLN A 435 31.34 19.00 29.49
C GLN A 435 30.78 19.34 30.88
N SER A 436 30.59 18.37 31.78
CA SER A 436 30.06 18.67 33.13
C SER A 436 31.09 18.61 34.28
N SER A 437 32.40 18.44 33.98
CA SER A 437 33.44 18.35 35.05
C SER A 437 34.31 19.61 35.22
N SER A 438 34.02 20.72 34.54
CA SER A 438 34.86 21.95 34.66
C SER A 438 34.26 23.08 35.50
N ALA A 439 33.18 22.84 36.29
CA ALA A 439 32.51 23.90 37.06
C ALA A 439 32.64 23.77 38.60
N VAL A 440 33.54 22.96 39.14
CA VAL A 440 33.71 22.79 40.63
C VAL A 440 35.13 23.10 41.11
N ALA A 441 35.96 23.81 40.33
CA ALA A 441 37.32 24.18 40.78
C ALA A 441 37.60 25.68 40.70
N ALA A 442 36.65 26.53 41.16
CA ALA A 442 36.94 27.99 41.34
C ALA A 442 36.07 28.55 42.46
N GLY A 443 36.36 28.21 43.70
CA GLY A 443 35.57 28.74 44.83
C GLY A 443 36.17 28.43 46.22
N SER A 444 37.52 28.60 46.38
CA SER A 444 38.10 28.67 47.71
C SER A 444 39.47 29.33 47.66
N ALA A 445 39.49 30.64 47.53
CA ALA A 445 40.61 31.51 47.96
C ALA A 445 40.12 32.97 48.00
N GLN A 446 39.51 33.38 49.09
CA GLN A 446 39.73 34.67 49.83
C GLN A 446 38.87 34.66 51.09
#